data_970ac9c632b84baf03440bb3dcd9f297
#
_entry.id   970ac9c632b84baf03440bb3dcd9f297
#
_cell.length_a   1.000
_cell.length_b   1.000
_cell.length_c   1.000
_cell.angle_alpha   90.00
_cell.angle_beta   90.00
_cell.angle_gamma   90.00
#
_symmetry.space_group_name_H-M   'P 1'
#
loop_
_entity.id
_entity.type
_entity.pdbx_description
1 polymer ?
#
loop_
_entity_poly.entity_id
_entity_poly.type
_entity_poly.pdbx_seq_one_letter_code
_entity_poly.pdbx_strand_id
1 'polypeptide(L)'
;ILAWRRGSKSETWITITSVFSYTVFYPWFALMMLWFFGYKMDWLPIGKFLYPEKWYDAPFDSDVIFVLMIKFVVIVSVIQFLIYMFTRNIESLNTKRNLRFIGLILNIIGSFIFWNTGDALTKKLYAMDIAYHMILPVFTVTVVAFAGTALLTRTTMMEVLKEDYILTARARGRSLGRSSDR
;
A
#
# COMPACT_ATOMS: atom_id res chain seq x y z
N ILE A 1 -3.70 4.92 -17.08
CA ILE A 1 -5.13 4.74 -17.44
C ILE A 1 -5.86 6.09 -17.42
N LEU A 2 -5.70 6.91 -16.36
CA LEU A 2 -6.36 8.22 -16.21
C LEU A 2 -5.97 9.23 -17.29
N ALA A 3 -4.68 9.34 -17.64
CA ALA A 3 -4.19 10.24 -18.67
C ALA A 3 -4.68 9.85 -20.09
N TRP A 4 -5.10 8.60 -20.28
CA TRP A 4 -5.58 8.07 -21.56
C TRP A 4 -7.07 8.37 -21.84
N ARG A 5 -7.88 8.55 -20.77
CA ARG A 5 -9.33 8.86 -20.86
C ARG A 5 -9.60 10.34 -20.57
N ARG A 6 -9.03 11.24 -21.36
CA ARG A 6 -9.26 12.69 -21.24
C ARG A 6 -10.74 13.05 -21.38
N GLY A 7 -11.23 13.92 -20.50
CA GLY A 7 -12.61 14.43 -20.52
C GLY A 7 -13.65 13.50 -19.88
N SER A 8 -13.24 12.40 -19.27
CA SER A 8 -14.15 11.51 -18.54
C SER A 8 -14.53 12.10 -17.17
N LYS A 9 -15.82 11.91 -16.78
CA LYS A 9 -16.29 12.30 -15.44
C LYS A 9 -15.44 11.67 -14.31
N SER A 10 -14.96 10.44 -14.50
CA SER A 10 -14.06 9.77 -13.56
C SER A 10 -12.69 10.47 -13.44
N GLU A 11 -12.15 10.99 -14.52
CA GLU A 11 -10.91 11.79 -14.48
C GLU A 11 -11.10 13.05 -13.64
N THR A 12 -12.20 13.77 -13.86
CA THR A 12 -12.51 15.00 -13.11
C THR A 12 -12.66 14.70 -11.61
N TRP A 13 -13.41 13.67 -11.23
CA TRP A 13 -13.59 13.30 -9.83
C TRP A 13 -12.29 12.89 -9.15
N ILE A 14 -11.49 12.05 -9.81
CA ILE A 14 -10.20 11.62 -9.23
C ILE A 14 -9.25 12.81 -9.10
N THR A 15 -9.25 13.71 -10.09
CA THR A 15 -8.42 14.91 -10.02
C THR A 15 -8.83 15.84 -8.89
N ILE A 16 -10.13 16.14 -8.75
CA ILE A 16 -10.65 16.99 -7.67
C ILE A 16 -10.31 16.35 -6.30
N THR A 17 -10.57 15.07 -6.16
CA THR A 17 -10.25 14.34 -4.90
C THR A 17 -8.75 14.36 -4.61
N SER A 18 -7.90 14.16 -5.62
CA SER A 18 -6.44 14.19 -5.44
C SER A 18 -5.94 15.59 -5.07
N VAL A 19 -6.44 16.64 -5.73
CA VAL A 19 -6.08 18.03 -5.40
C VAL A 19 -6.55 18.38 -3.99
N PHE A 20 -7.78 18.03 -3.64
CA PHE A 20 -8.32 18.24 -2.30
C PHE A 20 -7.46 17.52 -1.24
N SER A 21 -7.18 16.23 -1.42
CA SER A 21 -6.39 15.44 -0.47
C SER A 21 -4.94 15.92 -0.36
N TYR A 22 -4.36 16.44 -1.45
CA TYR A 22 -3.01 17.01 -1.43
C TYR A 22 -2.94 18.37 -0.74
N THR A 23 -4.00 19.19 -0.87
CA THR A 23 -4.04 20.56 -0.32
C THR A 23 -4.47 20.60 1.14
N VAL A 24 -5.13 19.55 1.61
CA VAL A 24 -5.60 19.45 3.00
C VAL A 24 -4.42 19.42 3.96
N PHE A 25 -4.50 20.27 5.00
CA PHE A 25 -3.52 20.24 6.09
C PHE A 25 -3.54 18.87 6.80
N TYR A 26 -2.47 18.12 6.62
CA TYR A 26 -2.37 16.72 7.05
C TYR A 26 -2.82 16.45 8.49
N PRO A 27 -2.37 17.22 9.52
CA PRO A 27 -2.81 17.00 10.89
C PRO A 27 -4.33 17.16 11.07
N TRP A 28 -4.94 18.12 10.39
CA TRP A 28 -6.39 18.33 10.43
C TRP A 28 -7.15 17.14 9.81
N PHE A 29 -6.66 16.65 8.66
CA PHE A 29 -7.23 15.48 8.02
C PHE A 29 -7.13 14.23 8.90
N ALA A 30 -5.99 14.04 9.59
CA ALA A 30 -5.82 12.95 10.54
C ALA A 30 -6.82 13.01 11.69
N LEU A 31 -7.06 14.22 12.26
CA LEU A 31 -8.06 14.43 13.31
C LEU A 31 -9.48 14.16 12.81
N MET A 32 -9.82 14.58 11.58
CA MET A 32 -11.11 14.28 10.95
C MET A 32 -11.32 12.76 10.78
N MET A 33 -10.30 12.04 10.35
CA MET A 33 -10.35 10.59 10.22
C MET A 33 -10.55 9.91 11.58
N LEU A 34 -9.82 10.35 12.61
CA LEU A 34 -9.99 9.91 13.99
C LEU A 34 -11.40 10.16 14.52
N TRP A 35 -11.91 11.37 14.32
CA TRP A 35 -13.26 11.73 14.73
C TRP A 35 -14.32 10.88 14.02
N PHE A 36 -14.18 10.70 12.69
CA PHE A 36 -15.17 9.98 11.91
C PHE A 36 -15.13 8.46 12.17
N PHE A 37 -13.97 7.82 12.01
CA PHE A 37 -13.85 6.36 12.14
C PHE A 37 -13.73 5.89 13.59
N GLY A 38 -13.13 6.69 14.46
CA GLY A 38 -12.98 6.35 15.86
C GLY A 38 -14.21 6.73 16.67
N TYR A 39 -14.61 8.02 16.68
CA TYR A 39 -15.66 8.51 17.54
C TYR A 39 -17.07 8.31 16.96
N LYS A 40 -17.30 8.65 15.68
CA LYS A 40 -18.65 8.62 15.09
C LYS A 40 -19.11 7.22 14.70
N MET A 41 -18.21 6.41 14.13
CA MET A 41 -18.51 5.05 13.68
C MET A 41 -18.11 3.95 14.67
N ASP A 42 -17.24 4.27 15.62
CA ASP A 42 -16.70 3.34 16.62
C ASP A 42 -16.07 2.08 15.99
N TRP A 43 -15.49 2.26 14.80
CA TRP A 43 -14.86 1.14 14.07
C TRP A 43 -13.39 0.96 14.43
N LEU A 44 -12.70 2.04 14.79
CA LEU A 44 -11.27 2.07 15.04
C LEU A 44 -10.96 2.77 16.37
N PRO A 45 -9.85 2.43 17.04
CA PRO A 45 -9.52 3.00 18.34
C PRO A 45 -9.24 4.50 18.25
N ILE A 46 -9.73 5.25 19.22
CA ILE A 46 -9.54 6.70 19.35
C ILE A 46 -8.23 6.97 20.07
N GLY A 47 -7.14 7.18 19.29
CA GLY A 47 -5.85 7.51 19.88
C GLY A 47 -5.24 6.35 20.68
N LYS A 48 -4.12 6.62 21.37
CA LYS A 48 -3.26 5.65 22.06
C LYS A 48 -2.60 4.66 21.05
N PHE A 49 -1.54 4.02 21.49
CA PHE A 49 -0.82 3.02 20.70
C PHE A 49 -1.30 1.60 20.99
N LEU A 50 -1.96 1.43 22.11
CA LEU A 50 -2.43 0.14 22.64
C LEU A 50 -3.55 0.34 23.67
N TYR A 51 -4.32 -0.69 23.97
CA TYR A 51 -5.30 -0.69 25.05
C TYR A 51 -4.64 -0.94 26.40
N PRO A 52 -4.56 0.05 27.32
CA PRO A 52 -3.88 -0.11 28.62
C PRO A 52 -4.42 -1.28 29.45
N GLU A 53 -5.71 -1.56 29.37
CA GLU A 53 -6.36 -2.64 30.08
C GLU A 53 -5.82 -4.04 29.71
N LYS A 54 -5.50 -4.25 28.42
CA LYS A 54 -4.94 -5.51 27.94
C LYS A 54 -3.46 -5.66 28.26
N TRP A 55 -2.76 -4.54 28.46
CA TRP A 55 -1.31 -4.51 28.67
C TRP A 55 -0.90 -4.38 30.13
N TYR A 56 -1.87 -4.21 31.05
CA TYR A 56 -1.57 -4.04 32.46
C TYR A 56 -0.84 -5.25 33.06
N ASP A 57 -1.28 -6.47 32.72
CA ASP A 57 -0.69 -7.73 33.17
C ASP A 57 0.06 -8.46 32.04
N ALA A 58 0.50 -7.73 30.99
CA ALA A 58 1.20 -8.35 29.90
C ALA A 58 2.59 -8.85 30.31
N PRO A 59 2.96 -10.11 30.01
CA PRO A 59 4.27 -10.65 30.33
C PRO A 59 5.38 -10.11 29.44
N PHE A 60 5.05 -9.25 28.48
CA PHE A 60 5.97 -8.68 27.48
C PHE A 60 5.81 -7.16 27.43
N ASP A 61 6.92 -6.48 27.19
CA ASP A 61 6.91 -5.05 26.86
C ASP A 61 6.39 -4.81 25.42
N SER A 62 5.69 -3.70 25.20
CA SER A 62 5.19 -3.29 23.90
C SER A 62 6.30 -3.21 22.84
N ASP A 63 7.48 -2.74 23.23
CA ASP A 63 8.63 -2.60 22.34
C ASP A 63 9.12 -3.95 21.82
N VAL A 64 9.11 -4.98 22.67
CA VAL A 64 9.49 -6.35 22.29
C VAL A 64 8.54 -6.89 21.21
N ILE A 65 7.24 -6.66 21.39
CA ILE A 65 6.23 -7.09 20.41
C ILE A 65 6.35 -6.30 19.11
N PHE A 66 6.54 -4.99 19.21
CA PHE A 66 6.70 -4.13 18.04
C PHE A 66 7.95 -4.48 17.22
N VAL A 67 9.09 -4.69 17.87
CA VAL A 67 10.32 -5.15 17.21
C VAL A 67 10.13 -6.53 16.57
N LEU A 68 9.40 -7.45 17.21
CA LEU A 68 9.06 -8.75 16.62
C LEU A 68 8.24 -8.58 15.34
N MET A 69 7.24 -7.69 15.34
CA MET A 69 6.43 -7.39 14.16
C MET A 69 7.27 -6.83 13.03
N ILE A 70 8.18 -5.87 13.33
CA ILE A 70 9.08 -5.30 12.32
C ILE A 70 10.00 -6.39 11.75
N LYS A 71 10.66 -7.18 12.60
CA LYS A 71 11.52 -8.29 12.15
C LYS A 71 10.76 -9.25 11.25
N PHE A 72 9.54 -9.61 11.64
CA PHE A 72 8.68 -10.49 10.84
C PHE A 72 8.39 -9.88 9.45
N VAL A 73 7.97 -8.62 9.37
CA VAL A 73 7.69 -7.93 8.11
C VAL A 73 8.94 -7.86 7.22
N VAL A 74 10.11 -7.57 7.81
CA VAL A 74 11.39 -7.52 7.08
C VAL A 74 11.73 -8.91 6.52
N ILE A 75 11.63 -9.97 7.32
CA ILE A 75 11.91 -11.34 6.87
C ILE A 75 10.99 -11.75 5.70
N VAL A 76 9.68 -11.52 5.86
CA VAL A 76 8.68 -11.81 4.82
C VAL A 76 9.00 -11.03 3.52
N SER A 77 9.36 -9.75 3.65
CA SER A 77 9.71 -8.90 2.51
C SER A 77 11.01 -9.37 1.82
N VAL A 78 12.02 -9.77 2.59
CA VAL A 78 13.28 -10.30 2.05
C VAL A 78 13.04 -11.62 1.31
N ILE A 79 12.25 -12.54 1.89
CA ILE A 79 11.89 -13.79 1.23
C ILE A 79 11.18 -13.50 -0.11
N GLN A 80 10.21 -12.60 -0.11
CA GLN A 80 9.48 -12.24 -1.32
C GLN A 80 10.38 -11.57 -2.37
N PHE A 81 11.30 -10.73 -1.93
CA PHE A 81 12.31 -10.11 -2.79
C PHE A 81 13.26 -11.15 -3.42
N LEU A 82 13.72 -12.13 -2.64
CA LEU A 82 14.55 -13.22 -3.14
C LEU A 82 13.79 -14.05 -4.17
N ILE A 83 12.54 -14.43 -3.92
CA ILE A 83 11.70 -15.13 -4.92
C ILE A 83 11.58 -14.30 -6.20
N TYR A 84 11.40 -12.99 -6.08
CA TYR A 84 11.34 -12.09 -7.23
C TYR A 84 12.67 -12.09 -8.01
N MET A 85 13.81 -11.98 -7.32
CA MET A 85 15.15 -12.01 -7.92
C MET A 85 15.42 -13.33 -8.65
N PHE A 86 15.19 -14.47 -8.02
CA PHE A 86 15.41 -15.80 -8.64
C PHE A 86 14.49 -16.03 -9.85
N THR A 87 13.27 -15.54 -9.82
CA THR A 87 12.34 -15.68 -10.94
C THR A 87 12.54 -14.65 -12.05
N ARG A 88 13.41 -13.64 -11.86
CA ARG A 88 13.64 -12.57 -12.84
C ARG A 88 14.17 -13.11 -14.18
N ASN A 89 15.08 -14.07 -14.14
CA ASN A 89 15.80 -14.58 -15.31
C ASN A 89 15.05 -15.72 -16.05
N ILE A 90 13.85 -16.09 -15.60
CA ILE A 90 13.05 -17.12 -16.24
C ILE A 90 12.40 -16.53 -17.51
N GLU A 91 12.64 -17.13 -18.66
CA GLU A 91 12.12 -16.67 -19.96
C GLU A 91 10.61 -16.91 -20.11
N SER A 92 10.11 -18.03 -19.61
CA SER A 92 8.68 -18.38 -19.69
C SER A 92 7.81 -17.53 -18.76
N LEU A 93 6.95 -16.70 -19.34
CA LEU A 93 6.05 -15.81 -18.59
C LEU A 93 5.08 -16.58 -17.67
N ASN A 94 4.57 -17.73 -18.12
CA ASN A 94 3.64 -18.54 -17.34
C ASN A 94 4.33 -19.18 -16.14
N THR A 95 5.51 -19.78 -16.34
CA THR A 95 6.31 -20.37 -15.26
C THR A 95 6.71 -19.32 -14.22
N LYS A 96 7.16 -18.16 -14.69
CA LYS A 96 7.51 -17.01 -13.82
C LYS A 96 6.35 -16.56 -12.96
N ARG A 97 5.15 -16.41 -13.55
CA ARG A 97 3.93 -16.00 -12.83
C ARG A 97 3.53 -17.05 -11.80
N ASN A 98 3.53 -18.33 -12.20
CA ASN A 98 3.14 -19.42 -11.31
C ASN A 98 4.12 -19.56 -10.12
N LEU A 99 5.42 -19.48 -10.34
CA LEU A 99 6.42 -19.54 -9.25
C LEU A 99 6.27 -18.37 -8.26
N ARG A 100 6.01 -17.15 -8.75
CA ARG A 100 5.76 -16.00 -7.89
C ARG A 100 4.47 -16.16 -7.08
N PHE A 101 3.44 -16.68 -7.71
CA PHE A 101 2.16 -16.95 -7.06
C PHE A 101 2.27 -18.04 -5.99
N ILE A 102 2.97 -19.14 -6.30
CA ILE A 102 3.27 -20.22 -5.33
C ILE A 102 4.12 -19.66 -4.18
N GLY A 103 5.15 -18.87 -4.47
CA GLY A 103 5.98 -18.23 -3.45
C GLY A 103 5.18 -17.30 -2.53
N LEU A 104 4.22 -16.56 -3.08
CA LEU A 104 3.33 -15.72 -2.30
C LEU A 104 2.41 -16.56 -1.40
N ILE A 105 1.83 -17.63 -1.91
CA ILE A 105 1.00 -18.55 -1.12
C ILE A 105 1.81 -19.19 0.00
N LEU A 106 3.01 -19.69 -0.29
CA LEU A 106 3.90 -20.28 0.72
C LEU A 106 4.27 -19.26 1.81
N ASN A 107 4.50 -18.01 1.43
CA ASN A 107 4.78 -16.94 2.36
C ASN A 107 3.58 -16.63 3.27
N ILE A 108 2.35 -16.62 2.72
CA ILE A 108 1.11 -16.46 3.52
C ILE A 108 0.92 -17.64 4.48
N ILE A 109 1.09 -18.87 4.00
CA ILE A 109 0.97 -20.08 4.85
C ILE A 109 2.03 -20.08 5.95
N GLY A 110 3.28 -19.78 5.61
CA GLY A 110 4.38 -19.67 6.58
C GLY A 110 4.12 -18.58 7.63
N SER A 111 3.58 -17.46 7.23
CA SER A 111 3.16 -16.37 8.12
C SER A 111 2.05 -16.83 9.08
N PHE A 112 1.07 -17.54 8.56
CA PHE A 112 -0.02 -18.08 9.37
C PHE A 112 0.51 -19.10 10.40
N ILE A 113 1.38 -20.02 9.99
CA ILE A 113 2.00 -21.00 10.88
C ILE A 113 2.84 -20.29 11.94
N PHE A 114 3.68 -19.32 11.55
CA PHE A 114 4.53 -18.57 12.50
C PHE A 114 3.70 -17.94 13.62
N TRP A 115 2.60 -17.28 13.31
CA TRP A 115 1.76 -16.60 14.30
C TRP A 115 0.83 -17.55 15.08
N ASN A 116 0.77 -18.83 14.75
CA ASN A 116 -0.06 -19.81 15.46
C ASN A 116 0.77 -20.91 16.17
N THR A 117 2.10 -20.78 16.18
CA THR A 117 2.99 -21.78 16.82
C THR A 117 4.00 -21.11 17.75
N GLY A 118 4.44 -21.86 18.76
CA GLY A 118 5.49 -21.44 19.68
C GLY A 118 5.19 -20.15 20.44
N ASP A 119 6.26 -19.40 20.73
CA ASP A 119 6.20 -18.14 21.47
C ASP A 119 5.40 -17.03 20.76
N ALA A 120 5.25 -17.11 19.44
CA ALA A 120 4.48 -16.13 18.68
C ALA A 120 2.98 -16.23 18.92
N LEU A 121 2.48 -17.41 19.31
CA LEU A 121 1.07 -17.60 19.62
C LEU A 121 0.63 -16.75 20.83
N THR A 122 1.43 -16.69 21.89
CA THR A 122 1.15 -15.87 23.08
C THR A 122 1.25 -14.39 22.78
N LYS A 123 2.14 -13.99 21.85
CA LYS A 123 2.37 -12.60 21.43
C LYS A 123 1.37 -12.12 20.37
N LYS A 124 0.64 -13.03 19.73
CA LYS A 124 -0.29 -12.73 18.62
C LYS A 124 -1.38 -11.73 19.03
N LEU A 125 -1.99 -11.89 20.18
CA LEU A 125 -3.07 -11.02 20.66
C LEU A 125 -2.56 -9.58 20.86
N TYR A 126 -1.36 -9.42 21.40
CA TYR A 126 -0.71 -8.14 21.61
C TYR A 126 -0.29 -7.50 20.28
N ALA A 127 0.26 -8.30 19.36
CA ALA A 127 0.60 -7.84 18.02
C ALA A 127 -0.64 -7.39 17.24
N MET A 128 -1.76 -8.09 17.36
CA MET A 128 -3.03 -7.67 16.75
C MET A 128 -3.57 -6.37 17.35
N ASP A 129 -3.40 -6.16 18.66
CA ASP A 129 -3.78 -4.92 19.31
C ASP A 129 -3.00 -3.73 18.76
N ILE A 130 -1.68 -3.83 18.67
CA ILE A 130 -0.82 -2.80 18.06
C ILE A 130 -1.21 -2.57 16.60
N ALA A 131 -1.37 -3.64 15.80
CA ALA A 131 -1.73 -3.54 14.39
C ALA A 131 -3.08 -2.82 14.21
N TYR A 132 -4.05 -3.08 15.07
CA TYR A 132 -5.37 -2.44 15.03
C TYR A 132 -5.28 -0.93 15.26
N HIS A 133 -4.45 -0.48 16.21
CA HIS A 133 -4.21 0.94 16.46
C HIS A 133 -3.42 1.63 15.32
N MET A 134 -2.62 0.87 14.58
CA MET A 134 -1.86 1.40 13.43
C MET A 134 -2.70 1.57 12.15
N ILE A 135 -3.87 0.93 12.05
CA ILE A 135 -4.70 0.98 10.82
C ILE A 135 -5.00 2.43 10.41
N LEU A 136 -5.51 3.23 11.33
CA LEU A 136 -5.96 4.59 11.02
C LEU A 136 -4.81 5.53 10.64
N PRO A 137 -3.70 5.62 11.39
CA PRO A 137 -2.54 6.41 10.99
C PRO A 137 -1.98 6.00 9.63
N VAL A 138 -1.78 4.69 9.41
CA VAL A 138 -1.25 4.17 8.14
C VAL A 138 -2.19 4.49 6.99
N PHE A 139 -3.49 4.28 7.15
CA PHE A 139 -4.50 4.61 6.14
C PHE A 139 -4.45 6.10 5.79
N THR A 140 -4.42 6.98 6.78
CA THR A 140 -4.41 8.43 6.60
C THR A 140 -3.16 8.88 5.81
N VAL A 141 -1.97 8.39 6.21
CA VAL A 141 -0.71 8.69 5.49
C VAL A 141 -0.77 8.17 4.06
N THR A 142 -1.29 6.96 3.86
CA THR A 142 -1.38 6.34 2.53
C THR A 142 -2.28 7.14 1.59
N VAL A 143 -3.44 7.61 2.06
CA VAL A 143 -4.36 8.43 1.25
C VAL A 143 -3.69 9.71 0.78
N VAL A 144 -3.00 10.42 1.69
CA VAL A 144 -2.32 11.68 1.36
C VAL A 144 -1.13 11.43 0.40
N ALA A 145 -0.30 10.43 0.67
CA ALA A 145 0.82 10.07 -0.19
C ALA A 145 0.36 9.64 -1.59
N PHE A 146 -0.71 8.86 -1.67
CA PHE A 146 -1.30 8.45 -2.95
C PHE A 146 -1.81 9.65 -3.75
N ALA A 147 -2.45 10.63 -3.11
CA ALA A 147 -2.93 11.84 -3.76
C ALA A 147 -1.80 12.62 -4.41
N GLY A 148 -0.68 12.83 -3.69
CA GLY A 148 0.51 13.50 -4.22
C GLY A 148 1.12 12.76 -5.42
N THR A 149 1.27 11.45 -5.30
CA THR A 149 1.81 10.60 -6.37
C THR A 149 0.91 10.61 -7.61
N ALA A 150 -0.40 10.57 -7.43
CA ALA A 150 -1.37 10.60 -8.52
C ALA A 150 -1.31 11.93 -9.30
N LEU A 151 -1.20 13.06 -8.59
CA LEU A 151 -1.05 14.38 -9.21
C LEU A 151 0.28 14.50 -9.97
N LEU A 152 1.40 14.11 -9.35
CA LEU A 152 2.72 14.12 -9.98
C LEU A 152 2.73 13.27 -11.26
N THR A 153 2.22 12.05 -11.19
CA THR A 153 2.13 11.15 -12.35
C THR A 153 1.29 11.77 -13.46
N ARG A 154 0.17 12.42 -13.11
CA ARG A 154 -0.67 13.09 -14.09
C ARG A 154 0.05 14.24 -14.80
N THR A 155 0.72 15.12 -14.03
CA THR A 155 1.44 16.27 -14.62
C THR A 155 2.56 15.81 -15.54
N THR A 156 3.40 14.88 -15.10
CA THR A 156 4.48 14.31 -15.90
C THR A 156 3.96 13.63 -17.18
N MET A 157 2.87 12.85 -17.10
CA MET A 157 2.25 12.26 -18.29
C MET A 157 1.71 13.29 -19.25
N MET A 158 1.17 14.41 -18.75
CA MET A 158 0.67 15.50 -19.58
C MET A 158 1.81 16.24 -20.29
N GLU A 159 2.95 16.40 -19.63
CA GLU A 159 4.17 16.99 -20.22
C GLU A 159 4.71 16.09 -21.33
N VAL A 160 4.93 14.80 -21.04
CA VAL A 160 5.42 13.83 -22.03
C VAL A 160 4.52 13.74 -23.25
N LEU A 161 3.19 13.82 -23.09
CA LEU A 161 2.24 13.78 -24.21
C LEU A 161 2.27 15.03 -25.11
N LYS A 162 2.89 16.12 -24.66
CA LYS A 162 3.10 17.36 -25.43
C LYS A 162 4.44 17.40 -26.16
N GLU A 163 5.34 16.47 -25.88
CA GLU A 163 6.67 16.40 -26.48
C GLU A 163 6.59 16.24 -28.01
N ASP A 164 7.48 16.90 -28.73
CA ASP A 164 7.48 16.98 -30.20
C ASP A 164 7.58 15.60 -30.86
N TYR A 165 8.27 14.63 -30.25
CA TYR A 165 8.35 13.28 -30.79
C TYR A 165 7.01 12.54 -30.79
N ILE A 166 6.14 12.83 -29.81
CA ILE A 166 4.77 12.29 -29.76
C ILE A 166 3.92 12.92 -30.87
N LEU A 167 4.03 14.24 -31.07
CA LEU A 167 3.34 14.95 -32.15
C LEU A 167 3.79 14.44 -33.53
N THR A 168 5.08 14.24 -33.72
CA THR A 168 5.65 13.67 -34.94
C THR A 168 5.18 12.23 -35.20
N ALA A 169 5.12 11.38 -34.14
CA ALA A 169 4.62 10.02 -34.25
C ALA A 169 3.12 9.97 -34.63
N ARG A 170 2.32 10.87 -34.08
CA ARG A 170 0.89 11.04 -34.48
C ARG A 170 0.74 11.50 -35.90
N ALA A 171 1.52 12.50 -36.36
CA ALA A 171 1.49 13.02 -37.72
C ALA A 171 1.85 11.93 -38.76
N ARG A 172 2.71 10.97 -38.41
CA ARG A 172 3.07 9.82 -39.23
C ARG A 172 2.05 8.68 -39.22
N GLY A 173 0.85 8.87 -38.62
CA GLY A 173 -0.23 7.87 -38.60
C GLY A 173 0.02 6.66 -37.67
N ARG A 174 1.06 6.69 -36.83
CA ARG A 174 1.28 5.65 -35.81
C ARG A 174 0.34 5.85 -34.63
N SER A 175 -0.68 5.02 -34.52
CA SER A 175 -1.51 4.99 -33.32
C SER A 175 -0.67 4.56 -32.11
N LEU A 176 -0.76 5.29 -31.00
CA LEU A 176 -0.01 5.03 -29.76
C LEU A 176 -0.31 3.64 -29.11
N GLY A 177 -1.26 2.89 -29.67
CA GLY A 177 -1.63 1.55 -29.18
C GLY A 177 -0.95 0.37 -29.89
N ARG A 178 -0.20 0.60 -30.98
CA ARG A 178 0.32 -0.52 -31.81
C ARG A 178 1.78 -0.90 -31.55
N SER A 179 2.47 -0.24 -30.62
CA SER A 179 3.88 -0.55 -30.32
C SER A 179 4.09 -1.57 -29.20
N SER A 180 3.01 -2.11 -28.62
CA SER A 180 3.07 -3.05 -27.50
C SER A 180 3.11 -4.55 -27.90
N ASP A 181 2.96 -4.87 -29.21
CA ASP A 181 2.85 -6.26 -29.68
C ASP A 181 4.05 -6.73 -30.51
N ARG A 182 5.26 -6.29 -30.16
CA ARG A 182 6.49 -6.89 -30.71
C ARG A 182 7.51 -7.18 -29.62
#